data_b09a7d731f41c6c01657e36470545909
#
_entry.id   b09a7d731f41c6c01657e36470545909
#
_cell.length_a   1.000
_cell.length_b   1.000
_cell.length_c   1.000
_cell.angle_alpha   90.00
_cell.angle_beta   90.00
_cell.angle_gamma   90.00
#
_symmetry.space_group_name_H-M   'P 1'
#
loop_
_entity.id
_entity.type
_entity.pdbx_description
1 polymer ?
#
loop_
_entity_poly.entity_id
_entity_poly.type
_entity_poly.pdbx_seq_one_letter_code
_entity_poly.pdbx_strand_id
1 'polypeptide(L)'
;MAVPGRVAELRLRIAAVAVLVVSLASCEPPAPPAQSAQPDSQRIAAPAFNADSAYAYVERQVAFGPRVPNTAPHAACADWLAAELARHGAEVTVQEGRARAFDGTVLNMKNIVGTFHPESRDRILLFAHWDTRPFADKDSTRTREPIDGANDGGSGVGVLLEVARQLGVESADVGVDIVFFDAEDYGRPEWMPSTENGYRDWCLGSQHWAQNPHRPGYRARFGILLDMVGAADAVFHQEGTSLRFAPHVVRKVWKRANELGFGDRFNASPTPPTIDDNFFVSDLAGIPSANIVDYRIQVRPMGYGPFHHTHADNMSVIDRETLRQVGATVLSVVRQP
;
A
#
# COMPACT_ATOMS: atom_id res chain seq x y z
N MET A 1 -3.54 -51.07 77.23
CA MET A 1 -2.60 -50.60 78.24
C MET A 1 -2.48 -49.12 78.16
N ALA A 2 -2.73 -48.51 79.26
CA ALA A 2 -2.84 -47.07 79.47
C ALA A 2 -1.52 -46.32 79.32
N VAL A 3 -1.61 -45.14 79.00
CA VAL A 3 -1.56 -43.92 79.50
C VAL A 3 -0.55 -42.88 79.52
N PRO A 4 -0.45 -41.79 80.10
CA PRO A 4 -1.28 -40.62 80.02
C PRO A 4 -0.46 -39.35 79.54
N GLY A 5 -1.22 -38.36 79.29
CA GLY A 5 -1.06 -37.00 79.07
C GLY A 5 0.04 -36.16 79.69
N ARG A 6 0.21 -35.01 79.10
CA ARG A 6 0.56 -33.75 79.77
C ARG A 6 0.00 -32.55 79.03
N VAL A 7 -0.82 -31.82 79.74
CA VAL A 7 -1.27 -30.44 79.38
C VAL A 7 -0.10 -29.50 79.61
N ALA A 8 0.18 -28.66 78.62
CA ALA A 8 1.08 -27.50 78.77
C ALA A 8 0.36 -26.28 78.24
N GLU A 9 0.15 -25.33 79.09
CA GLU A 9 -0.47 -24.03 78.86
C GLU A 9 0.35 -23.23 77.84
N LEU A 10 -0.32 -22.75 76.83
CA LEU A 10 0.28 -21.82 75.90
C LEU A 10 -0.22 -20.38 76.18
N ARG A 11 0.67 -19.58 76.70
CA ARG A 11 0.42 -18.17 77.01
C ARG A 11 0.26 -17.39 75.71
N LEU A 12 -0.85 -16.72 75.56
CA LEU A 12 -1.20 -15.84 74.50
C LEU A 12 -0.29 -14.57 74.50
N ARG A 13 0.61 -14.42 73.55
CA ARG A 13 1.32 -13.17 73.32
C ARG A 13 0.63 -12.45 72.15
N ILE A 14 -0.05 -11.37 72.44
CA ILE A 14 -0.61 -10.45 71.48
C ILE A 14 0.56 -9.67 70.88
N ALA A 15 0.91 -9.92 69.62
CA ALA A 15 1.81 -9.10 68.88
C ALA A 15 0.98 -8.09 68.04
N ALA A 16 1.16 -6.82 68.31
CA ALA A 16 0.56 -5.74 67.55
C ALA A 16 1.21 -5.72 66.14
N VAL A 17 0.43 -6.02 65.12
CA VAL A 17 0.83 -5.87 63.72
C VAL A 17 0.58 -4.43 63.33
N ALA A 18 1.65 -3.65 63.16
CA ALA A 18 1.59 -2.34 62.55
C ALA A 18 1.38 -2.52 61.04
N VAL A 19 0.20 -2.15 60.54
CA VAL A 19 -0.10 -2.13 59.11
C VAL A 19 0.60 -0.90 58.49
N LEU A 20 1.70 -1.14 57.79
CA LEU A 20 2.38 -0.13 56.99
C LEU A 20 1.60 0.01 55.68
N VAL A 21 0.82 1.08 55.52
CA VAL A 21 0.17 1.46 54.28
C VAL A 21 1.26 2.02 53.34
N VAL A 22 1.78 1.15 52.46
CA VAL A 22 2.63 1.61 51.34
C VAL A 22 1.73 2.18 50.25
N SER A 23 1.69 3.49 50.13
CA SER A 23 1.08 4.19 49.01
C SER A 23 1.88 3.86 47.75
N LEU A 24 1.39 2.95 46.92
CA LEU A 24 1.89 2.75 45.56
C LEU A 24 1.52 4.00 44.73
N ALA A 25 2.46 4.93 44.59
CA ALA A 25 2.35 5.96 43.60
C ALA A 25 2.38 5.27 42.24
N SER A 26 1.24 5.25 41.55
CA SER A 26 1.11 4.80 40.17
C SER A 26 1.91 5.77 39.31
N CYS A 27 3.12 5.41 38.88
CA CYS A 27 3.80 6.11 37.82
C CYS A 27 3.09 5.74 36.50
N GLU A 28 2.21 6.61 36.01
CA GLU A 28 1.79 6.55 34.63
C GLU A 28 3.03 6.71 33.73
N PRO A 29 3.20 5.86 32.73
CA PRO A 29 4.27 6.08 31.76
C PRO A 29 4.07 7.44 31.08
N PRO A 30 5.14 8.21 30.82
CA PRO A 30 5.00 9.49 30.12
C PRO A 30 4.30 9.25 28.79
N ALA A 31 3.29 10.09 28.51
CA ALA A 31 2.62 10.09 27.21
C ALA A 31 3.67 10.25 26.10
N PRO A 32 3.53 9.53 24.98
CA PRO A 32 4.44 9.71 23.86
C PRO A 32 4.47 11.19 23.47
N PRO A 33 5.64 11.75 23.12
CA PRO A 33 5.73 13.16 22.76
C PRO A 33 4.74 13.44 21.62
N ALA A 34 3.84 14.39 21.84
CA ALA A 34 2.96 14.89 20.81
C ALA A 34 3.84 15.31 19.62
N GLN A 35 3.61 14.71 18.44
CA GLN A 35 4.26 15.17 17.23
C GLN A 35 3.91 16.65 17.09
N SER A 36 4.90 17.52 17.18
CA SER A 36 4.71 18.95 17.09
C SER A 36 4.13 19.25 15.70
N ALA A 37 2.89 19.70 15.64
CA ALA A 37 2.32 20.23 14.41
C ALA A 37 3.29 21.28 13.87
N GLN A 38 3.74 21.13 12.62
CA GLN A 38 4.62 22.11 12.00
C GLN A 38 3.91 23.47 11.97
N PRO A 39 4.62 24.57 12.26
CA PRO A 39 4.01 25.89 12.17
C PRO A 39 3.50 26.13 10.74
N ASP A 40 2.32 26.75 10.62
CA ASP A 40 1.65 27.02 9.33
C ASP A 40 2.53 27.77 8.30
N SER A 41 3.57 28.45 8.75
CA SER A 41 4.52 29.15 7.89
C SER A 41 5.42 28.25 7.02
N GLN A 42 5.41 26.93 7.23
CA GLN A 42 6.17 25.95 6.43
C GLN A 42 5.30 25.15 5.44
N ARG A 43 3.98 25.36 5.46
CA ARG A 43 3.08 24.66 4.55
C ARG A 43 3.11 25.28 3.15
N ILE A 44 3.18 24.44 2.14
CA ILE A 44 3.05 24.84 0.73
C ILE A 44 1.62 24.60 0.26
N ALA A 45 1.20 25.33 -0.78
CA ALA A 45 -0.10 25.07 -1.40
C ALA A 45 -0.12 23.69 -2.06
N ALA A 46 -1.17 22.91 -1.76
CA ALA A 46 -1.36 21.63 -2.42
C ALA A 46 -1.75 21.85 -3.88
N PRO A 47 -1.22 21.04 -4.83
CA PRO A 47 -1.68 21.08 -6.22
C PRO A 47 -3.16 20.70 -6.29
N ALA A 48 -3.85 21.21 -7.30
CA ALA A 48 -5.21 20.82 -7.57
C ALA A 48 -5.26 19.31 -7.86
N PHE A 49 -5.98 18.57 -7.03
CA PHE A 49 -6.26 17.14 -7.21
C PHE A 49 -7.74 16.91 -6.94
N ASN A 50 -8.44 16.30 -7.89
CA ASN A 50 -9.87 16.07 -7.78
C ASN A 50 -10.17 14.70 -7.15
N ALA A 51 -10.52 14.71 -5.87
CA ALA A 51 -10.83 13.50 -5.11
C ALA A 51 -12.09 12.77 -5.65
N ASP A 52 -13.07 13.49 -6.16
CA ASP A 52 -14.28 12.88 -6.73
C ASP A 52 -13.97 12.14 -8.04
N SER A 53 -13.06 12.69 -8.87
CA SER A 53 -12.58 11.99 -10.05
C SER A 53 -11.81 10.70 -9.68
N ALA A 54 -10.90 10.77 -8.72
CA ALA A 54 -10.15 9.60 -8.25
C ALA A 54 -11.11 8.53 -7.69
N TYR A 55 -12.09 8.93 -6.88
CA TYR A 55 -13.12 8.04 -6.35
C TYR A 55 -13.95 7.39 -7.47
N ALA A 56 -14.39 8.17 -8.45
CA ALA A 56 -15.16 7.66 -9.59
C ALA A 56 -14.36 6.66 -10.45
N TYR A 57 -13.03 6.84 -10.54
CA TYR A 57 -12.16 5.85 -11.21
C TYR A 57 -12.07 4.53 -10.42
N VAL A 58 -12.03 4.58 -9.08
CA VAL A 58 -12.12 3.35 -8.27
C VAL A 58 -13.48 2.68 -8.46
N GLU A 59 -14.57 3.44 -8.33
CA GLU A 59 -15.93 2.94 -8.50
C GLU A 59 -16.13 2.28 -9.89
N ARG A 60 -15.57 2.88 -10.94
CA ARG A 60 -15.64 2.32 -12.29
C ARG A 60 -14.90 0.99 -12.42
N GLN A 61 -13.75 0.84 -11.79
CA GLN A 61 -13.01 -0.44 -11.76
C GLN A 61 -13.83 -1.52 -11.05
N VAL A 62 -14.39 -1.21 -9.89
CA VAL A 62 -15.25 -2.13 -9.11
C VAL A 62 -16.51 -2.52 -9.90
N ALA A 63 -17.06 -1.60 -10.67
CA ALA A 63 -18.26 -1.87 -11.50
C ALA A 63 -18.04 -2.89 -12.61
N PHE A 64 -16.81 -3.24 -13.00
CA PHE A 64 -16.53 -4.37 -13.89
C PHE A 64 -16.70 -5.71 -13.17
N GLY A 65 -16.65 -5.73 -11.84
CA GLY A 65 -16.50 -6.91 -11.00
C GLY A 65 -15.02 -7.23 -10.71
N PRO A 66 -14.76 -8.34 -10.00
CA PRO A 66 -13.40 -8.77 -9.70
C PRO A 66 -12.52 -8.90 -10.96
N ARG A 67 -11.40 -8.19 -10.96
CA ARG A 67 -10.49 -8.12 -12.13
C ARG A 67 -9.44 -9.23 -12.08
N VAL A 68 -9.90 -10.44 -11.80
CA VAL A 68 -9.04 -11.63 -11.76
C VAL A 68 -8.48 -11.95 -13.13
N PRO A 69 -7.17 -12.14 -13.32
CA PRO A 69 -6.57 -12.50 -14.59
C PRO A 69 -7.29 -13.65 -15.32
N ASN A 70 -7.40 -13.57 -16.65
CA ASN A 70 -8.11 -14.49 -17.52
C ASN A 70 -9.66 -14.40 -17.50
N THR A 71 -10.27 -13.45 -16.77
CA THR A 71 -11.73 -13.29 -16.72
C THR A 71 -12.24 -12.20 -17.68
N ALA A 72 -13.52 -12.19 -17.98
CA ALA A 72 -14.11 -11.14 -18.80
C ALA A 72 -14.09 -9.74 -18.13
N PRO A 73 -14.37 -9.59 -16.81
CA PRO A 73 -14.15 -8.33 -16.10
C PRO A 73 -12.73 -7.78 -16.21
N HIS A 74 -11.73 -8.65 -16.08
CA HIS A 74 -10.33 -8.29 -16.24
C HIS A 74 -10.04 -7.75 -17.64
N ALA A 75 -10.45 -8.47 -18.69
CA ALA A 75 -10.25 -8.02 -20.08
C ALA A 75 -10.91 -6.66 -20.34
N ALA A 76 -12.15 -6.48 -19.91
CA ALA A 76 -12.90 -5.23 -20.11
C ALA A 76 -12.30 -4.06 -19.32
N CYS A 77 -11.80 -4.30 -18.10
CA CYS A 77 -11.13 -3.29 -17.30
C CYS A 77 -9.80 -2.87 -17.95
N ALA A 78 -9.00 -3.83 -18.45
CA ALA A 78 -7.74 -3.52 -19.15
C ALA A 78 -7.95 -2.58 -20.35
N ASP A 79 -8.96 -2.89 -21.18
CA ASP A 79 -9.29 -2.08 -22.35
C ASP A 79 -9.74 -0.66 -21.92
N TRP A 80 -10.52 -0.54 -20.86
CA TRP A 80 -10.94 0.74 -20.30
C TRP A 80 -9.76 1.54 -19.73
N LEU A 81 -8.85 0.92 -18.96
CA LEU A 81 -7.67 1.60 -18.40
C LEU A 81 -6.77 2.17 -19.49
N ALA A 82 -6.54 1.39 -20.55
CA ALA A 82 -5.76 1.85 -21.71
C ALA A 82 -6.44 3.05 -22.40
N ALA A 83 -7.76 2.99 -22.59
CA ALA A 83 -8.54 4.09 -23.17
C ALA A 83 -8.54 5.35 -22.28
N GLU A 84 -8.61 5.21 -20.94
CA GLU A 84 -8.56 6.35 -20.04
C GLU A 84 -7.20 7.05 -20.04
N LEU A 85 -6.09 6.31 -20.02
CA LEU A 85 -4.76 6.90 -20.14
C LEU A 85 -4.60 7.64 -21.47
N ALA A 86 -5.06 7.04 -22.57
CA ALA A 86 -5.04 7.70 -23.89
C ALA A 86 -5.92 8.96 -23.92
N ARG A 87 -7.11 8.92 -23.29
CA ARG A 87 -8.00 10.09 -23.17
C ARG A 87 -7.34 11.25 -22.42
N HIS A 88 -6.46 10.95 -21.49
CA HIS A 88 -5.67 11.94 -20.76
C HIS A 88 -4.39 12.39 -21.49
N GLY A 89 -4.18 11.95 -22.72
CA GLY A 89 -3.06 12.41 -23.56
C GLY A 89 -1.78 11.59 -23.40
N ALA A 90 -1.81 10.45 -22.74
CA ALA A 90 -0.68 9.54 -22.70
C ALA A 90 -0.48 8.80 -24.04
N GLU A 91 0.76 8.56 -24.43
CA GLU A 91 1.10 7.50 -25.38
C GLU A 91 0.96 6.16 -24.66
N VAL A 92 0.05 5.29 -25.12
CA VAL A 92 -0.29 4.06 -24.43
C VAL A 92 0.38 2.85 -25.05
N THR A 93 1.00 2.02 -24.23
CA THR A 93 1.50 0.70 -24.59
C THR A 93 0.84 -0.35 -23.71
N VAL A 94 0.20 -1.36 -24.30
CA VAL A 94 -0.26 -2.54 -23.59
C VAL A 94 0.78 -3.64 -23.78
N GLN A 95 1.46 -4.00 -22.70
CA GLN A 95 2.44 -5.08 -22.69
C GLN A 95 1.73 -6.39 -22.33
N GLU A 96 1.49 -7.20 -23.32
CA GLU A 96 0.95 -8.56 -23.12
C GLU A 96 2.06 -9.51 -22.70
N GLY A 97 1.75 -10.40 -21.75
CA GLY A 97 2.69 -11.39 -21.22
C GLY A 97 1.96 -12.64 -20.74
N ARG A 98 2.73 -13.68 -20.47
CA ARG A 98 2.20 -14.91 -19.88
C ARG A 98 3.08 -15.31 -18.70
N ALA A 99 2.45 -15.60 -17.57
CA ALA A 99 3.12 -16.15 -16.40
C ALA A 99 2.42 -17.42 -15.93
N ARG A 100 3.15 -18.28 -15.24
CA ARG A 100 2.60 -19.43 -14.56
C ARG A 100 2.44 -19.11 -13.09
N ALA A 101 1.22 -19.13 -12.59
CA ALA A 101 0.91 -18.94 -11.19
C ALA A 101 1.32 -20.15 -10.34
N PHE A 102 1.28 -20.00 -9.01
CA PHE A 102 1.67 -20.99 -8.02
C PHE A 102 0.92 -22.33 -8.15
N ASP A 103 -0.32 -22.32 -8.66
CA ASP A 103 -1.20 -23.47 -8.86
C ASP A 103 -1.05 -24.13 -10.26
N GLY A 104 -0.14 -23.58 -11.08
CA GLY A 104 0.08 -24.03 -12.44
C GLY A 104 -0.76 -23.34 -13.50
N THR A 105 -1.73 -22.50 -13.11
CA THR A 105 -2.53 -21.70 -14.03
C THR A 105 -1.64 -20.79 -14.87
N VAL A 106 -1.90 -20.76 -16.19
CA VAL A 106 -1.23 -19.80 -17.08
C VAL A 106 -2.07 -18.52 -17.15
N LEU A 107 -1.52 -17.43 -16.62
CA LEU A 107 -2.14 -16.12 -16.65
C LEU A 107 -1.74 -15.39 -17.93
N ASN A 108 -2.73 -14.84 -18.65
CA ASN A 108 -2.51 -13.92 -19.77
C ASN A 108 -2.57 -12.51 -19.20
N MET A 109 -1.39 -11.92 -18.99
CA MET A 109 -1.25 -10.64 -18.31
C MET A 109 -1.25 -9.47 -19.29
N LYS A 110 -1.71 -8.30 -18.83
CA LYS A 110 -1.69 -7.02 -19.53
C LYS A 110 -1.17 -5.92 -18.62
N ASN A 111 0.13 -5.64 -18.66
CA ASN A 111 0.64 -4.40 -18.07
C ASN A 111 0.28 -3.23 -18.98
N ILE A 112 -0.28 -2.15 -18.41
CA ILE A 112 -0.76 -1.00 -19.17
C ILE A 112 0.14 0.18 -18.84
N VAL A 113 0.79 0.76 -19.84
CA VAL A 113 1.75 1.86 -19.69
C VAL A 113 1.20 3.10 -20.36
N GLY A 114 1.06 4.18 -19.60
CA GLY A 114 0.77 5.52 -20.13
C GLY A 114 2.00 6.42 -20.03
N THR A 115 2.53 6.86 -21.14
CA THR A 115 3.72 7.70 -21.21
C THR A 115 3.36 9.15 -21.50
N PHE A 116 3.74 10.06 -20.60
CA PHE A 116 3.68 11.51 -20.77
C PHE A 116 5.07 12.06 -21.08
N HIS A 117 5.19 13.02 -21.97
CA HIS A 117 6.46 13.55 -22.50
C HIS A 117 7.40 12.42 -22.95
N PRO A 118 7.04 11.70 -24.01
CA PRO A 118 7.78 10.52 -24.48
C PRO A 118 9.22 10.82 -24.93
N GLU A 119 9.51 12.06 -25.33
CA GLU A 119 10.82 12.54 -25.76
C GLU A 119 11.78 12.82 -24.58
N SER A 120 11.25 13.05 -23.37
CA SER A 120 12.08 13.31 -22.20
C SER A 120 12.85 12.05 -21.77
N ARG A 121 14.16 12.19 -21.59
CA ARG A 121 15.01 11.13 -21.01
C ARG A 121 15.03 11.15 -19.49
N ASP A 122 14.65 12.26 -18.91
CA ASP A 122 14.56 12.46 -17.48
C ASP A 122 13.14 12.10 -17.03
N ARG A 123 12.97 10.95 -16.41
CA ARG A 123 11.67 10.34 -16.17
C ARG A 123 11.44 9.93 -14.73
N ILE A 124 10.19 9.93 -14.32
CA ILE A 124 9.68 9.35 -13.07
C ILE A 124 8.70 8.23 -13.44
N LEU A 125 8.75 7.14 -12.68
CA LEU A 125 7.85 6.01 -12.81
C LEU A 125 6.82 6.02 -11.67
N LEU A 126 5.53 6.06 -12.01
CA LEU A 126 4.43 5.89 -11.09
C LEU A 126 3.73 4.57 -11.41
N PHE A 127 3.37 3.79 -10.40
CA PHE A 127 2.74 2.51 -10.67
C PHE A 127 1.80 2.06 -9.56
N ALA A 128 0.88 1.17 -9.91
CA ALA A 128 -0.05 0.46 -9.06
C ALA A 128 -0.40 -0.85 -9.73
N HIS A 129 -0.87 -1.85 -9.01
CA HIS A 129 -1.50 -3.01 -9.64
C HIS A 129 -2.98 -2.74 -9.89
N TRP A 130 -3.56 -3.41 -10.89
CA TRP A 130 -4.95 -3.20 -11.29
C TRP A 130 -5.82 -4.47 -11.25
N ASP A 131 -5.18 -5.63 -11.19
CA ASP A 131 -5.85 -6.91 -10.98
C ASP A 131 -6.41 -7.04 -9.55
N THR A 132 -7.16 -8.09 -9.29
CA THR A 132 -7.68 -8.39 -7.96
C THR A 132 -7.45 -9.84 -7.59
N ARG A 133 -7.39 -10.06 -6.29
CA ARG A 133 -7.21 -11.37 -5.70
C ARG A 133 -8.34 -12.33 -6.07
N PRO A 134 -8.01 -13.55 -6.56
CA PRO A 134 -9.01 -14.57 -6.87
C PRO A 134 -9.58 -15.26 -5.63
N PHE A 135 -9.09 -14.95 -4.45
CA PHE A 135 -9.45 -15.62 -3.19
C PHE A 135 -9.61 -14.59 -2.07
N ALA A 136 -10.73 -14.65 -1.35
CA ALA A 136 -10.89 -13.90 -0.09
C ALA A 136 -10.27 -14.68 1.07
N ASP A 137 -8.98 -15.01 0.99
CA ASP A 137 -8.33 -15.99 1.86
C ASP A 137 -8.16 -15.54 3.33
N LYS A 138 -8.41 -14.27 3.62
CA LYS A 138 -8.50 -13.74 4.99
C LYS A 138 -9.94 -13.51 5.47
N ASP A 139 -10.93 -13.82 4.63
CA ASP A 139 -12.34 -13.73 5.04
C ASP A 139 -12.72 -14.90 5.96
N SER A 140 -13.76 -14.70 6.76
CA SER A 140 -14.33 -15.76 7.61
C SER A 140 -15.20 -16.75 6.84
N THR A 141 -15.70 -16.34 5.67
CA THR A 141 -16.58 -17.13 4.79
C THR A 141 -16.21 -16.87 3.32
N ARG A 142 -16.65 -17.74 2.42
CA ARG A 142 -16.44 -17.61 0.98
C ARG A 142 -14.99 -17.40 0.57
N THR A 143 -14.06 -17.99 1.33
CA THR A 143 -12.61 -17.80 1.18
C THR A 143 -12.05 -18.11 -0.20
N ARG A 144 -12.80 -18.87 -1.03
CA ARG A 144 -12.40 -19.26 -2.39
C ARG A 144 -13.06 -18.42 -3.48
N GLU A 145 -13.77 -17.36 -3.11
CA GLU A 145 -14.37 -16.42 -4.03
C GLU A 145 -13.49 -15.19 -4.21
N PRO A 146 -13.50 -14.54 -5.38
CA PRO A 146 -12.70 -13.33 -5.62
C PRO A 146 -13.26 -12.13 -4.86
N ILE A 147 -12.41 -11.13 -4.64
CA ILE A 147 -12.75 -9.86 -3.98
C ILE A 147 -12.96 -8.74 -5.01
N ASP A 148 -13.65 -7.67 -4.58
CA ASP A 148 -13.83 -6.47 -5.42
C ASP A 148 -12.53 -5.67 -5.59
N GLY A 149 -11.62 -5.71 -4.59
CA GLY A 149 -10.33 -5.03 -4.65
C GLY A 149 -10.46 -3.53 -4.87
N ALA A 150 -11.34 -2.86 -4.10
CA ALA A 150 -11.54 -1.42 -4.25
C ALA A 150 -10.33 -0.63 -3.73
N ASN A 151 -9.78 -1.07 -2.61
CA ASN A 151 -8.58 -0.49 -2.03
C ASN A 151 -7.32 -1.18 -2.55
N ASP A 152 -7.35 -2.49 -2.56
CA ASP A 152 -6.30 -3.40 -3.01
C ASP A 152 -6.35 -3.56 -4.53
N GLY A 153 -5.50 -2.87 -5.17
CA GLY A 153 -5.18 -2.36 -6.44
C GLY A 153 -6.02 -1.16 -6.89
N GLY A 154 -7.35 -1.18 -6.71
CA GLY A 154 -8.24 -0.16 -7.26
C GLY A 154 -7.95 1.28 -6.84
N SER A 155 -7.56 1.50 -5.58
CA SER A 155 -7.31 2.84 -5.04
C SER A 155 -6.08 3.50 -5.66
N GLY A 156 -4.97 2.75 -5.79
CA GLY A 156 -3.74 3.23 -6.42
C GLY A 156 -3.97 3.64 -7.88
N VAL A 157 -4.65 2.79 -8.63
CA VAL A 157 -5.05 3.08 -10.02
C VAL A 157 -5.95 4.31 -10.12
N GLY A 158 -6.95 4.45 -9.22
CA GLY A 158 -7.84 5.61 -9.20
C GLY A 158 -7.11 6.92 -8.98
N VAL A 159 -6.14 6.95 -8.05
CA VAL A 159 -5.26 8.10 -7.83
C VAL A 159 -4.42 8.39 -9.07
N LEU A 160 -3.79 7.37 -9.67
CA LEU A 160 -2.90 7.57 -10.82
C LEU A 160 -3.65 7.98 -12.10
N LEU A 161 -4.91 7.59 -12.29
CA LEU A 161 -5.75 8.10 -13.37
C LEU A 161 -6.06 9.59 -13.20
N GLU A 162 -6.30 10.05 -11.98
CA GLU A 162 -6.46 11.49 -11.73
C GLU A 162 -5.14 12.24 -11.92
N VAL A 163 -3.99 11.66 -11.50
CA VAL A 163 -2.67 12.22 -11.82
C VAL A 163 -2.48 12.30 -13.34
N ALA A 164 -2.84 11.26 -14.09
CA ALA A 164 -2.80 11.27 -15.56
C ALA A 164 -3.64 12.40 -16.14
N ARG A 165 -4.86 12.60 -15.63
CA ARG A 165 -5.73 13.72 -16.04
C ARG A 165 -5.09 15.08 -15.79
N GLN A 166 -4.44 15.26 -14.63
CA GLN A 166 -3.74 16.50 -14.29
C GLN A 166 -2.52 16.75 -15.20
N LEU A 167 -1.76 15.70 -15.53
CA LEU A 167 -0.62 15.78 -16.45
C LEU A 167 -1.06 16.13 -17.88
N GLY A 168 -2.25 15.69 -18.30
CA GLY A 168 -2.84 16.06 -19.59
C GLY A 168 -3.30 17.51 -19.66
N VAL A 169 -3.63 18.14 -18.52
CA VAL A 169 -4.01 19.56 -18.44
C VAL A 169 -2.78 20.47 -18.28
N GLU A 170 -1.87 20.09 -17.40
CA GLU A 170 -0.65 20.81 -17.08
C GLU A 170 0.51 19.83 -16.97
N SER A 171 1.39 19.85 -17.95
CA SER A 171 2.52 18.95 -18.04
C SER A 171 3.55 19.19 -16.93
N ALA A 172 4.26 18.13 -16.55
CA ALA A 172 5.45 18.24 -15.72
C ALA A 172 6.68 18.58 -16.57
N ASP A 173 7.74 19.14 -15.96
CA ASP A 173 9.01 19.42 -16.63
C ASP A 173 9.79 18.13 -16.98
N VAL A 174 9.39 16.99 -16.43
CA VAL A 174 9.99 15.67 -16.63
C VAL A 174 9.02 14.74 -17.34
N GLY A 175 9.53 13.69 -17.97
CA GLY A 175 8.70 12.61 -18.46
C GLY A 175 8.12 11.79 -17.31
N VAL A 176 6.89 11.36 -17.46
CA VAL A 176 6.22 10.50 -16.48
C VAL A 176 5.67 9.26 -17.18
N ASP A 177 6.02 8.09 -16.66
CA ASP A 177 5.37 6.85 -17.03
C ASP A 177 4.48 6.39 -15.90
N ILE A 178 3.22 6.12 -16.23
CA ILE A 178 2.25 5.49 -15.31
C ILE A 178 2.09 4.05 -15.77
N VAL A 179 2.39 3.09 -14.90
CA VAL A 179 2.26 1.66 -15.20
C VAL A 179 1.25 1.03 -14.26
N PHE A 180 0.25 0.39 -14.85
CA PHE A 180 -0.66 -0.48 -14.13
C PHE A 180 -0.19 -1.92 -14.33
N PHE A 181 0.35 -2.52 -13.29
CA PHE A 181 0.83 -3.90 -13.30
C PHE A 181 -0.34 -4.87 -13.13
N ASP A 182 -0.24 -6.01 -13.80
CA ASP A 182 -1.20 -7.11 -13.77
C ASP A 182 -0.67 -8.29 -12.95
N ALA A 183 -1.58 -9.13 -12.47
CA ALA A 183 -1.24 -10.36 -11.75
C ALA A 183 -0.26 -10.15 -10.58
N GLU A 184 -0.43 -9.04 -9.86
CA GLU A 184 0.23 -8.80 -8.59
C GLU A 184 -0.32 -9.76 -7.55
N ASP A 185 -1.65 -9.83 -7.44
CA ASP A 185 -2.38 -10.39 -6.32
C ASP A 185 -2.85 -11.86 -6.56
N TYR A 186 -2.37 -12.49 -7.63
CA TYR A 186 -2.61 -13.92 -7.89
C TYR A 186 -1.61 -14.81 -7.14
N GLY A 187 -1.18 -14.38 -5.96
CA GLY A 187 -0.22 -15.11 -5.15
C GLY A 187 -0.83 -16.26 -4.35
N ARG A 188 0.06 -17.03 -3.71
CA ARG A 188 -0.28 -18.21 -2.91
C ARG A 188 -1.21 -17.85 -1.74
N PRO A 189 -2.38 -18.51 -1.59
CA PRO A 189 -3.32 -18.22 -0.50
C PRO A 189 -2.84 -18.76 0.85
N GLU A 190 -3.35 -18.16 1.95
CA GLU A 190 -2.92 -18.50 3.32
C GLU A 190 -3.13 -19.96 3.73
N TRP A 191 -4.10 -20.67 3.14
CA TRP A 191 -4.29 -22.11 3.42
C TRP A 191 -3.27 -23.03 2.74
N MET A 192 -2.37 -22.48 1.93
CA MET A 192 -1.29 -23.24 1.30
C MET A 192 0.03 -23.01 2.04
N PRO A 193 0.89 -24.03 2.16
CA PRO A 193 2.20 -23.86 2.79
C PRO A 193 3.04 -22.81 2.06
N SER A 194 3.73 -21.97 2.81
CA SER A 194 4.76 -21.11 2.25
C SER A 194 5.91 -21.95 1.71
N THR A 195 6.59 -21.45 0.67
CA THR A 195 7.80 -22.06 0.10
C THR A 195 8.96 -21.08 0.20
N GLU A 196 10.20 -21.58 0.13
CA GLU A 196 11.40 -20.73 0.20
C GLU A 196 11.38 -19.57 -0.82
N ASN A 197 10.86 -19.83 -2.01
CA ASN A 197 10.76 -18.85 -3.09
C ASN A 197 9.33 -18.34 -3.30
N GLY A 198 8.43 -18.53 -2.34
CA GLY A 198 7.00 -18.18 -2.45
C GLY A 198 6.75 -16.70 -2.71
N TYR A 199 7.69 -15.81 -2.37
CA TYR A 199 7.61 -14.40 -2.72
C TYR A 199 7.58 -14.14 -4.25
N ARG A 200 8.05 -15.08 -5.07
CA ARG A 200 8.03 -14.99 -6.54
C ARG A 200 6.69 -15.39 -7.15
N ASP A 201 5.77 -15.90 -6.35
CA ASP A 201 4.41 -16.22 -6.78
C ASP A 201 3.53 -14.95 -6.89
N TRP A 202 4.02 -13.80 -6.43
CA TRP A 202 3.37 -12.49 -6.39
C TRP A 202 3.96 -11.53 -7.42
N CYS A 203 3.27 -10.45 -7.73
CA CYS A 203 3.80 -9.34 -8.55
C CYS A 203 4.28 -9.80 -9.94
N LEU A 204 3.59 -10.76 -10.56
CA LEU A 204 4.05 -11.41 -11.80
C LEU A 204 4.17 -10.41 -12.96
N GLY A 205 3.30 -9.40 -13.00
CA GLY A 205 3.34 -8.34 -14.01
C GLY A 205 4.56 -7.46 -13.89
N SER A 206 4.90 -6.99 -12.69
CA SER A 206 6.11 -6.18 -12.49
C SER A 206 7.40 -6.98 -12.66
N GLN A 207 7.42 -8.26 -12.29
CA GLN A 207 8.53 -9.15 -12.61
C GLN A 207 8.76 -9.27 -14.12
N HIS A 208 7.68 -9.45 -14.89
CA HIS A 208 7.74 -9.52 -16.35
C HIS A 208 8.23 -8.18 -16.96
N TRP A 209 7.64 -7.06 -16.53
CA TRP A 209 8.00 -5.74 -17.02
C TRP A 209 9.43 -5.36 -16.66
N ALA A 210 9.90 -5.65 -15.45
CA ALA A 210 11.25 -5.32 -15.03
C ALA A 210 12.34 -6.04 -15.86
N GLN A 211 12.03 -7.24 -16.34
CA GLN A 211 12.90 -7.99 -17.25
C GLN A 211 12.75 -7.58 -18.73
N ASN A 212 11.59 -7.05 -19.09
CA ASN A 212 11.22 -6.67 -20.45
C ASN A 212 10.56 -5.28 -20.48
N PRO A 213 11.27 -4.19 -20.16
CA PRO A 213 10.67 -2.87 -20.12
C PRO A 213 10.01 -2.49 -21.46
N HIS A 214 8.94 -1.71 -21.39
CA HIS A 214 8.17 -1.26 -22.57
C HIS A 214 8.98 -0.44 -23.59
N ARG A 215 10.18 0.02 -23.21
CA ARG A 215 11.14 0.69 -24.08
C ARG A 215 12.54 0.08 -23.90
N PRO A 216 13.29 -0.18 -24.96
CA PRO A 216 14.68 -0.64 -24.85
C PRO A 216 15.55 0.33 -24.06
N GLY A 217 16.24 -0.17 -23.04
CA GLY A 217 17.12 0.63 -22.19
C GLY A 217 16.38 1.64 -21.30
N TYR A 218 15.11 1.37 -20.98
CA TYR A 218 14.30 2.22 -20.11
C TYR A 218 14.98 2.52 -18.78
N ARG A 219 14.89 3.78 -18.37
CA ARG A 219 15.39 4.26 -17.08
C ARG A 219 14.45 5.32 -16.53
N ALA A 220 14.30 5.34 -15.21
CA ALA A 220 13.67 6.42 -14.47
C ALA A 220 14.57 6.81 -13.28
N ARG A 221 14.50 8.08 -12.87
CA ARG A 221 15.21 8.56 -11.66
C ARG A 221 14.83 7.74 -10.42
N PHE A 222 13.53 7.50 -10.29
CA PHE A 222 12.91 6.73 -9.21
C PHE A 222 11.48 6.31 -9.59
N GLY A 223 10.93 5.40 -8.79
CA GLY A 223 9.55 4.97 -8.86
C GLY A 223 8.76 5.28 -7.58
N ILE A 224 7.45 5.40 -7.71
CA ILE A 224 6.50 5.46 -6.59
C ILE A 224 5.37 4.48 -6.89
N LEU A 225 5.23 3.46 -6.03
CA LEU A 225 4.11 2.55 -5.99
C LEU A 225 3.01 3.12 -5.11
N LEU A 226 1.78 2.96 -5.54
CA LEU A 226 0.58 3.23 -4.74
C LEU A 226 -0.20 1.93 -4.57
N ASP A 227 -0.20 1.39 -3.37
CA ASP A 227 -0.96 0.21 -3.02
C ASP A 227 -1.79 0.43 -1.75
N MET A 228 -3.07 0.05 -1.78
CA MET A 228 -4.01 0.23 -0.67
C MET A 228 -4.03 1.65 -0.09
N VAL A 229 -4.18 2.65 -0.95
CA VAL A 229 -4.09 4.09 -0.60
C VAL A 229 -5.44 4.79 -0.44
N GLY A 230 -6.55 4.04 -0.33
CA GLY A 230 -7.89 4.60 -0.35
C GLY A 230 -8.65 4.56 0.97
N ALA A 231 -8.23 3.80 1.98
CA ALA A 231 -9.01 3.61 3.20
C ALA A 231 -9.06 4.87 4.08
N ALA A 232 -10.21 5.14 4.72
CA ALA A 232 -10.44 6.34 5.52
C ALA A 232 -9.46 6.52 6.69
N ASP A 233 -9.06 5.42 7.31
CA ASP A 233 -8.16 5.39 8.46
C ASP A 233 -6.71 4.98 8.10
N ALA A 234 -6.35 5.00 6.81
CA ALA A 234 -5.03 4.65 6.34
C ALA A 234 -3.93 5.55 6.94
N VAL A 235 -2.84 4.94 7.36
CA VAL A 235 -1.62 5.63 7.79
C VAL A 235 -0.42 5.02 7.07
N PHE A 236 0.28 5.85 6.31
CA PHE A 236 1.42 5.44 5.51
C PHE A 236 2.70 5.57 6.32
N HIS A 237 3.28 4.44 6.65
CA HIS A 237 4.58 4.33 7.30
C HIS A 237 5.69 4.20 6.26
N GLN A 238 6.94 4.42 6.68
CA GLN A 238 8.11 4.20 5.81
C GLN A 238 8.39 2.70 5.69
N GLU A 239 7.93 2.10 4.61
CA GLU A 239 8.00 0.67 4.36
C GLU A 239 9.46 0.18 4.19
N GLY A 240 9.79 -0.98 4.76
CA GLY A 240 11.17 -1.44 4.91
C GLY A 240 11.90 -1.76 3.61
N THR A 241 11.22 -2.30 2.59
CA THR A 241 11.78 -2.51 1.25
C THR A 241 12.10 -1.18 0.57
N SER A 242 11.20 -0.21 0.69
CA SER A 242 11.41 1.17 0.21
C SER A 242 12.62 1.84 0.88
N LEU A 243 12.77 1.67 2.20
CA LEU A 243 13.93 2.20 2.93
C LEU A 243 15.25 1.53 2.49
N ARG A 244 15.21 0.26 2.11
CA ARG A 244 16.37 -0.48 1.63
C ARG A 244 16.83 0.00 0.24
N PHE A 245 15.91 0.11 -0.72
CA PHE A 245 16.23 0.39 -2.12
C PHE A 245 16.19 1.88 -2.47
N ALA A 246 15.30 2.65 -1.85
CA ALA A 246 14.96 4.02 -2.23
C ALA A 246 14.83 4.99 -1.05
N PRO A 247 15.75 5.03 -0.07
CA PRO A 247 15.61 5.88 1.12
C PRO A 247 15.51 7.37 0.79
N HIS A 248 16.08 7.81 -0.33
CA HIS A 248 16.00 9.19 -0.79
C HIS A 248 14.61 9.53 -1.37
N VAL A 249 13.95 8.57 -2.01
CA VAL A 249 12.57 8.72 -2.52
C VAL A 249 11.59 8.77 -1.35
N VAL A 250 11.75 7.86 -0.37
CA VAL A 250 10.96 7.87 0.87
C VAL A 250 11.05 9.23 1.54
N ARG A 251 12.27 9.73 1.78
CA ARG A 251 12.45 11.08 2.38
C ARG A 251 11.79 12.19 1.57
N LYS A 252 11.88 12.14 0.23
CA LYS A 252 11.27 13.13 -0.66
C LYS A 252 9.75 13.11 -0.52
N VAL A 253 9.11 11.94 -0.60
CA VAL A 253 7.65 11.78 -0.53
C VAL A 253 7.12 12.19 0.83
N TRP A 254 7.68 11.68 1.94
CA TRP A 254 7.22 12.00 3.30
C TRP A 254 7.45 13.46 3.67
N LYS A 255 8.60 14.03 3.25
CA LYS A 255 8.84 15.47 3.41
C LYS A 255 7.78 16.28 2.68
N ARG A 256 7.47 15.93 1.42
CA ARG A 256 6.46 16.63 0.63
C ARG A 256 5.07 16.53 1.24
N ALA A 257 4.66 15.35 1.70
CA ALA A 257 3.39 15.17 2.40
C ALA A 257 3.29 16.05 3.65
N ASN A 258 4.38 16.13 4.44
CA ASN A 258 4.44 17.00 5.61
C ASN A 258 4.35 18.48 5.26
N GLU A 259 5.05 18.95 4.22
CA GLU A 259 4.97 20.34 3.72
C GLU A 259 3.56 20.71 3.25
N LEU A 260 2.81 19.73 2.72
CA LEU A 260 1.39 19.88 2.35
C LEU A 260 0.44 19.83 3.55
N GLY A 261 0.93 19.53 4.77
CA GLY A 261 0.13 19.43 5.98
C GLY A 261 -0.51 18.05 6.20
N PHE A 262 -0.01 16.99 5.56
CA PHE A 262 -0.54 15.62 5.65
C PHE A 262 0.29 14.71 6.56
N GLY A 263 1.07 15.28 7.47
CA GLY A 263 1.96 14.53 8.37
C GLY A 263 1.26 13.52 9.28
N ASP A 264 0.01 13.76 9.63
CA ASP A 264 -0.78 12.81 10.44
C ASP A 264 -1.00 11.48 9.71
N ARG A 265 -1.10 11.52 8.38
CA ARG A 265 -1.28 10.34 7.53
C ARG A 265 0.04 9.76 7.04
N PHE A 266 1.05 10.59 6.80
CA PHE A 266 2.39 10.16 6.37
C PHE A 266 3.36 10.11 7.55
N ASN A 267 3.33 8.99 8.27
CA ASN A 267 4.11 8.78 9.49
C ASN A 267 5.55 8.35 9.17
N ALA A 268 6.53 8.96 9.84
CA ALA A 268 7.95 8.68 9.59
C ALA A 268 8.47 7.38 10.26
N SER A 269 7.65 6.65 11.01
CA SER A 269 8.05 5.38 11.63
C SER A 269 8.27 4.31 10.56
N PRO A 270 9.32 3.48 10.67
CA PRO A 270 9.57 2.40 9.74
C PRO A 270 8.65 1.19 10.01
N THR A 271 8.38 0.40 8.96
CA THR A 271 7.76 -0.92 9.06
C THR A 271 8.74 -2.02 8.68
N PRO A 272 8.44 -3.30 8.95
CA PRO A 272 9.14 -4.41 8.31
C PRO A 272 9.09 -4.30 6.78
N PRO A 273 10.03 -4.95 6.06
CA PRO A 273 9.97 -5.02 4.61
C PRO A 273 8.79 -5.86 4.15
N THR A 274 8.14 -5.42 3.06
CA THR A 274 7.10 -6.17 2.35
C THR A 274 7.63 -6.64 0.99
N ILE A 275 6.96 -7.62 0.40
CA ILE A 275 7.13 -7.98 -1.01
C ILE A 275 5.95 -7.38 -1.74
N ASP A 276 6.25 -6.55 -2.74
CA ASP A 276 5.29 -5.84 -3.55
C ASP A 276 5.98 -5.44 -4.87
N ASP A 277 5.29 -4.83 -5.81
CA ASP A 277 5.82 -4.43 -7.12
C ASP A 277 7.09 -3.57 -7.02
N ASN A 278 7.19 -2.69 -6.00
CA ASN A 278 8.38 -1.85 -5.80
C ASN A 278 9.65 -2.67 -5.52
N PHE A 279 9.50 -3.86 -4.91
CA PHE A 279 10.63 -4.76 -4.72
C PHE A 279 11.20 -5.21 -6.07
N PHE A 280 10.35 -5.72 -6.97
CA PHE A 280 10.80 -6.24 -8.27
C PHE A 280 11.26 -5.14 -9.22
N VAL A 281 10.60 -3.98 -9.22
CA VAL A 281 11.04 -2.80 -9.99
C VAL A 281 12.42 -2.33 -9.50
N SER A 282 12.66 -2.33 -8.19
CA SER A 282 13.96 -1.92 -7.65
C SER A 282 15.05 -2.96 -7.88
N ASP A 283 14.75 -4.25 -7.64
CA ASP A 283 15.74 -5.34 -7.68
C ASP A 283 16.10 -5.74 -9.12
N LEU A 284 15.10 -5.88 -10.00
CA LEU A 284 15.29 -6.40 -11.35
C LEU A 284 15.52 -5.29 -12.40
N ALA A 285 14.79 -4.17 -12.32
CA ALA A 285 14.95 -3.06 -13.27
C ALA A 285 15.97 -2.01 -12.79
N GLY A 286 16.42 -2.08 -11.52
CA GLY A 286 17.39 -1.14 -10.96
C GLY A 286 16.84 0.28 -10.77
N ILE A 287 15.51 0.44 -10.68
CA ILE A 287 14.85 1.74 -10.47
C ILE A 287 14.48 1.85 -9.00
N PRO A 288 15.16 2.71 -8.21
CA PRO A 288 14.87 2.86 -6.79
C PRO A 288 13.42 3.31 -6.58
N SER A 289 12.58 2.47 -5.97
CA SER A 289 11.14 2.70 -5.87
C SER A 289 10.66 2.65 -4.43
N ALA A 290 9.85 3.66 -4.04
CA ALA A 290 9.18 3.72 -2.75
C ALA A 290 7.72 3.27 -2.90
N ASN A 291 7.20 2.60 -1.88
CA ASN A 291 5.81 2.23 -1.76
C ASN A 291 5.08 3.16 -0.77
N ILE A 292 3.94 3.69 -1.17
CA ILE A 292 2.97 4.31 -0.27
C ILE A 292 1.89 3.26 -0.04
N VAL A 293 1.88 2.66 1.16
CA VAL A 293 1.00 1.53 1.50
C VAL A 293 0.49 1.63 2.93
N ASP A 294 -0.79 1.30 3.14
CA ASP A 294 -1.39 1.23 4.49
C ASP A 294 -0.97 -0.07 5.20
N TYR A 295 0.23 -0.05 5.80
CA TYR A 295 0.74 -1.16 6.61
C TYR A 295 0.69 -0.82 8.10
N ARG A 296 -0.14 -1.53 8.86
CA ARG A 296 -0.52 -1.19 10.25
C ARG A 296 0.36 -1.90 11.27
N ILE A 297 1.30 -1.18 11.85
CA ILE A 297 2.23 -1.73 12.86
C ILE A 297 1.56 -1.97 14.23
N GLN A 298 0.43 -1.32 14.50
CA GLN A 298 -0.34 -1.45 15.75
C GLN A 298 -1.29 -2.66 15.75
N VAL A 299 -1.60 -3.21 14.59
CA VAL A 299 -2.48 -4.37 14.43
C VAL A 299 -1.69 -5.66 14.68
N ARG A 300 -2.30 -6.63 15.34
CA ARG A 300 -1.66 -7.94 15.61
C ARG A 300 -2.51 -9.08 15.00
N PRO A 301 -1.91 -9.99 14.21
CA PRO A 301 -0.55 -9.90 13.68
C PRO A 301 -0.35 -8.60 12.87
N MET A 302 0.87 -8.08 12.81
CA MET A 302 1.18 -6.90 11.98
C MET A 302 0.81 -7.18 10.53
N GLY A 303 0.26 -6.18 9.85
CA GLY A 303 -0.14 -6.35 8.47
C GLY A 303 -0.99 -5.20 7.98
N TYR A 304 -1.75 -5.49 6.97
CA TYR A 304 -2.63 -4.56 6.30
C TYR A 304 -3.95 -4.37 7.06
N GLY A 305 -4.82 -3.50 6.59
CA GLY A 305 -6.13 -3.25 7.21
C GLY A 305 -7.06 -4.48 7.22
N PRO A 306 -8.13 -4.46 8.01
CA PRO A 306 -9.00 -5.62 8.20
C PRO A 306 -9.79 -6.02 6.94
N PHE A 307 -9.82 -5.17 5.94
CA PHE A 307 -10.45 -5.42 4.64
C PHE A 307 -9.53 -6.17 3.66
N HIS A 308 -8.21 -6.15 3.87
CA HIS A 308 -7.21 -6.75 2.99
C HIS A 308 -7.49 -8.24 2.78
N HIS A 309 -7.64 -8.66 1.52
CA HIS A 309 -7.96 -10.02 1.09
C HIS A 309 -9.29 -10.56 1.63
N THR A 310 -10.26 -9.68 1.83
CA THR A 310 -11.63 -10.03 2.25
C THR A 310 -12.68 -9.36 1.35
N HIS A 311 -13.94 -9.82 1.40
CA HIS A 311 -15.06 -9.16 0.72
C HIS A 311 -15.43 -7.79 1.31
N ALA A 312 -14.79 -7.40 2.43
CA ALA A 312 -14.92 -6.05 2.95
C ALA A 312 -14.09 -5.02 2.15
N ASP A 313 -13.19 -5.47 1.27
CA ASP A 313 -12.48 -4.57 0.36
C ASP A 313 -13.36 -4.17 -0.83
N ASN A 314 -14.29 -3.26 -0.57
CA ASN A 314 -15.25 -2.72 -1.53
C ASN A 314 -15.34 -1.19 -1.38
N MET A 315 -16.21 -0.54 -2.14
CA MET A 315 -16.32 0.92 -2.15
C MET A 315 -16.62 1.56 -0.79
N SER A 316 -17.11 0.81 0.19
CA SER A 316 -17.42 1.35 1.53
C SER A 316 -16.17 1.72 2.34
N VAL A 317 -14.99 1.20 1.98
CA VAL A 317 -13.72 1.54 2.67
C VAL A 317 -13.05 2.76 2.06
N ILE A 318 -13.45 3.18 0.86
CA ILE A 318 -12.78 4.23 0.10
C ILE A 318 -13.20 5.61 0.58
N ASP A 319 -12.20 6.41 0.96
CA ASP A 319 -12.35 7.79 1.41
C ASP A 319 -11.72 8.79 0.43
N ARG A 320 -12.50 9.79 0.04
CA ARG A 320 -12.06 10.84 -0.90
C ARG A 320 -10.90 11.67 -0.36
N GLU A 321 -10.89 11.94 0.93
CA GLU A 321 -9.84 12.76 1.52
C GLU A 321 -8.50 12.02 1.56
N THR A 322 -8.52 10.70 1.79
CA THR A 322 -7.31 9.87 1.68
C THR A 322 -6.77 9.87 0.26
N LEU A 323 -7.62 9.62 -0.75
CA LEU A 323 -7.22 9.69 -2.16
C LEU A 323 -6.65 11.07 -2.52
N ARG A 324 -7.27 12.17 -2.00
CA ARG A 324 -6.80 13.53 -2.22
C ARG A 324 -5.42 13.78 -1.66
N GLN A 325 -5.16 13.35 -0.42
CA GLN A 325 -3.88 13.58 0.24
C GLN A 325 -2.75 12.82 -0.44
N VAL A 326 -2.98 11.56 -0.81
CA VAL A 326 -2.01 10.75 -1.56
C VAL A 326 -1.76 11.35 -2.94
N GLY A 327 -2.81 11.63 -3.69
CA GLY A 327 -2.70 12.15 -5.05
C GLY A 327 -2.05 13.53 -5.11
N ALA A 328 -2.40 14.44 -4.20
CA ALA A 328 -1.76 15.75 -4.10
C ALA A 328 -0.27 15.64 -3.74
N THR A 329 0.10 14.68 -2.88
CA THR A 329 1.50 14.43 -2.53
C THR A 329 2.28 13.93 -3.75
N VAL A 330 1.77 12.92 -4.46
CA VAL A 330 2.42 12.36 -5.65
C VAL A 330 2.55 13.41 -6.75
N LEU A 331 1.46 14.13 -7.05
CA LEU A 331 1.46 15.18 -8.07
C LEU A 331 2.46 16.31 -7.73
N SER A 332 2.56 16.69 -6.45
CA SER A 332 3.52 17.68 -6.00
C SER A 332 4.98 17.20 -6.14
N VAL A 333 5.24 15.89 -5.88
CA VAL A 333 6.57 15.30 -6.11
C VAL A 333 6.91 15.27 -7.60
N VAL A 334 5.95 14.95 -8.46
CA VAL A 334 6.14 14.91 -9.92
C VAL A 334 6.42 16.29 -10.52
N ARG A 335 5.72 17.33 -10.04
CA ARG A 335 5.90 18.71 -10.54
C ARG A 335 7.17 19.38 -10.02
N GLN A 336 7.72 18.89 -8.90
CA GLN A 336 8.97 19.40 -8.30
C GLN A 336 9.86 18.20 -7.90
N PRO A 337 10.39 17.46 -8.88
CA PRO A 337 11.07 16.19 -8.67
C PRO A 337 12.46 16.29 -8.01
#